data_201c505d5cae113a09445934c03ce6a1
#
_entry.id   201c505d5cae113a09445934c03ce6a1
#
_cell.length_a   1.000
_cell.length_b   1.000
_cell.length_c   1.000
_cell.angle_alpha   90.00
_cell.angle_beta   90.00
_cell.angle_gamma   90.00
#
_symmetry.space_group_name_H-M   'P 1'
#
loop_
_entity.id
_entity.type
_entity.pdbx_description
1 polymer ?
#
loop_
_entity_poly.entity_id
_entity_poly.type
_entity_poly.pdbx_seq_one_letter_code
_entity_poly.pdbx_strand_id
1 'polypeptide(L)'
;DRGTHVDTEKLAKLVKTANPRTAVHIDAVQGWMRVPFRLDNIDSLAVSGHKIHAPKGVGALFLRKGYSQGMKLPLLGGGQEKGVRPGTENIAYAVGLAAAAQQMQAGFAQRTEHLAALNRRLRQGLAAIPGITINSPDDAVSEVLNLSENCIRSQTMLNYLAQRQVYVSSGSACSKGEASHTLTAMGC
;
A
#
# COMPACT_ATOMS: atom_id res chain seq x y z
N ASP A 1 2.92 -9.92 -0.91
CA ASP A 1 3.59 -8.63 -0.69
C ASP A 1 4.87 -8.84 0.09
N ARG A 2 6.01 -8.34 -0.41
CA ARG A 2 7.34 -8.43 0.25
C ARG A 2 7.72 -7.13 0.97
N GLY A 3 6.84 -6.14 0.94
CA GLY A 3 7.12 -4.81 1.48
C GLY A 3 8.03 -3.95 0.59
N THR A 4 8.36 -4.40 -0.62
CA THR A 4 9.11 -3.57 -1.57
C THR A 4 8.28 -2.36 -1.99
N HIS A 5 8.93 -1.22 -2.12
CA HIS A 5 8.32 0.00 -2.64
C HIS A 5 9.16 0.55 -3.80
N VAL A 6 8.50 1.29 -4.66
CA VAL A 6 9.15 1.96 -5.79
C VAL A 6 9.47 3.39 -5.38
N ASP A 7 10.67 3.87 -5.68
CA ASP A 7 10.99 5.30 -5.62
C ASP A 7 10.20 6.04 -6.72
N THR A 8 8.98 6.42 -6.36
CA THR A 8 8.02 7.04 -7.28
C THR A 8 8.48 8.40 -7.77
N GLU A 9 9.24 9.14 -6.97
CA GLU A 9 9.79 10.44 -7.35
C GLU A 9 10.82 10.30 -8.46
N LYS A 10 11.79 9.40 -8.27
CA LYS A 10 12.82 9.11 -9.27
C LYS A 10 12.20 8.55 -10.56
N LEU A 11 11.26 7.62 -10.43
CA LEU A 11 10.57 7.04 -11.59
C LEU A 11 9.78 8.09 -12.36
N ALA A 12 8.98 8.92 -11.69
CA ALA A 12 8.19 9.98 -12.32
C ALA A 12 9.10 10.99 -13.04
N LYS A 13 10.23 11.37 -12.43
CA LYS A 13 11.23 12.25 -13.06
C LYS A 13 11.81 11.63 -14.33
N LEU A 14 12.19 10.35 -14.30
CA LEU A 14 12.72 9.64 -15.47
C LEU A 14 11.70 9.58 -16.61
N VAL A 15 10.44 9.23 -16.31
CA VAL A 15 9.36 9.19 -17.30
C VAL A 15 9.15 10.55 -17.94
N LYS A 16 9.06 11.62 -17.12
CA LYS A 16 8.84 12.99 -17.62
C LYS A 16 10.05 13.53 -18.38
N THR A 17 11.25 13.10 -18.06
CA THR A 17 12.46 13.44 -18.82
C THR A 17 12.45 12.76 -20.19
N ALA A 18 12.06 11.49 -20.26
CA ALA A 18 11.98 10.75 -21.51
C ALA A 18 10.85 11.26 -22.42
N ASN A 19 9.68 11.53 -21.85
CA ASN A 19 8.55 12.11 -22.56
C ASN A 19 7.64 12.89 -21.60
N PRO A 20 7.68 14.24 -21.62
CA PRO A 20 6.85 15.07 -20.72
C PRO A 20 5.34 14.85 -20.86
N ARG A 21 4.87 14.34 -22.00
CA ARG A 21 3.44 14.07 -22.25
C ARG A 21 2.95 12.74 -21.67
N THR A 22 3.84 11.85 -21.28
CA THR A 22 3.45 10.59 -20.67
C THR A 22 2.80 10.84 -19.31
N ALA A 23 1.59 10.35 -19.13
CA ALA A 23 0.88 10.42 -17.87
C ALA A 23 1.53 9.52 -16.83
N VAL A 24 1.70 10.04 -15.61
CA VAL A 24 2.21 9.28 -14.47
C VAL A 24 1.11 9.16 -13.43
N HIS A 25 0.58 7.94 -13.30
CA HIS A 25 -0.39 7.58 -12.26
C HIS A 25 0.27 6.69 -11.21
N ILE A 26 0.02 6.98 -9.94
CA ILE A 26 0.48 6.18 -8.82
C ILE A 26 -0.72 5.58 -8.08
N ASP A 27 -0.78 4.26 -7.99
CA ASP A 27 -1.60 3.58 -6.98
C ASP A 27 -0.83 3.63 -5.65
N ALA A 28 -1.23 4.56 -4.79
CA ALA A 28 -0.63 4.75 -3.48
C ALA A 28 -1.45 4.09 -2.34
N VAL A 29 -2.38 3.21 -2.68
CA VAL A 29 -3.26 2.57 -1.69
C VAL A 29 -2.48 1.89 -0.56
N GLN A 30 -1.34 1.28 -0.86
CA GLN A 30 -0.48 0.65 0.16
C GLN A 30 0.68 1.53 0.62
N GLY A 31 1.04 2.58 -0.12
CA GLY A 31 2.18 3.45 0.20
C GLY A 31 1.82 4.69 1.00
N TRP A 32 0.60 5.22 0.81
CA TRP A 32 0.18 6.45 1.47
C TRP A 32 0.20 6.30 2.99
N MET A 33 0.81 7.27 3.68
CA MET A 33 1.04 7.27 5.13
C MET A 33 1.92 6.13 5.67
N ARG A 34 2.65 5.41 4.79
CA ARG A 34 3.66 4.40 5.17
C ARG A 34 5.05 4.78 4.70
N VAL A 35 5.15 5.31 3.47
CA VAL A 35 6.41 5.82 2.94
C VAL A 35 6.27 7.30 2.63
N PRO A 36 7.33 8.10 2.85
CA PRO A 36 7.33 9.49 2.40
C PRO A 36 7.38 9.51 0.88
N PHE A 37 6.61 10.40 0.25
CA PHE A 37 6.70 10.68 -1.18
C PHE A 37 6.27 12.12 -1.48
N ARG A 38 6.63 12.60 -2.65
CA ARG A 38 6.26 13.92 -3.15
C ARG A 38 5.38 13.77 -4.39
N LEU A 39 4.60 14.81 -4.68
CA LEU A 39 3.72 14.83 -5.85
C LEU A 39 4.38 15.45 -7.10
N ASP A 40 5.69 15.68 -7.05
CA ASP A 40 6.43 16.23 -8.18
C ASP A 40 6.40 15.25 -9.37
N ASN A 41 6.07 15.76 -10.55
CA ASN A 41 5.96 14.99 -11.80
C ASN A 41 4.88 13.88 -11.81
N ILE A 42 4.04 13.79 -10.77
CA ILE A 42 2.90 12.86 -10.72
C ILE A 42 1.66 13.59 -11.22
N ASP A 43 0.92 12.99 -12.16
CA ASP A 43 -0.29 13.58 -12.73
C ASP A 43 -1.54 13.16 -11.99
N SER A 44 -1.56 11.93 -11.47
CA SER A 44 -2.66 11.44 -10.64
C SER A 44 -2.17 10.42 -9.61
N LEU A 45 -2.89 10.33 -8.48
CA LEU A 45 -2.58 9.40 -7.41
C LEU A 45 -3.87 8.94 -6.72
N ALA A 46 -4.01 7.63 -6.54
CA ALA A 46 -5.16 7.04 -5.86
C ALA A 46 -4.80 6.55 -4.45
N VAL A 47 -5.70 6.77 -3.49
CA VAL A 47 -5.59 6.29 -2.12
C VAL A 47 -6.90 5.68 -1.64
N SER A 48 -6.83 4.79 -0.64
CA SER A 48 -8.01 4.14 -0.04
C SER A 48 -8.02 4.31 1.46
N GLY A 49 -9.13 4.81 2.00
CA GLY A 49 -9.25 5.18 3.40
C GLY A 49 -9.07 4.02 4.37
N HIS A 50 -9.59 2.82 4.05
CA HIS A 50 -9.50 1.67 4.95
C HIS A 50 -8.05 1.18 5.20
N LYS A 51 -7.07 1.64 4.43
CA LYS A 51 -5.65 1.33 4.64
C LYS A 51 -4.99 2.23 5.68
N ILE A 52 -5.67 3.30 6.07
CA ILE A 52 -5.21 4.25 7.10
C ILE A 52 -6.24 4.41 8.24
N HIS A 53 -7.03 3.38 8.50
CA HIS A 53 -8.04 3.33 9.56
C HIS A 53 -9.26 4.25 9.37
N ALA A 54 -9.47 4.81 8.19
CA ALA A 54 -10.70 5.50 7.83
C ALA A 54 -11.85 4.51 7.52
N PRO A 55 -13.10 4.96 7.41
CA PRO A 55 -14.22 4.11 7.02
C PRO A 55 -13.96 3.36 5.70
N LYS A 56 -14.50 2.15 5.58
CA LYS A 56 -14.53 1.43 4.31
C LYS A 56 -15.46 2.14 3.33
N GLY A 57 -15.14 2.10 2.04
CA GLY A 57 -15.95 2.69 0.98
C GLY A 57 -15.61 4.15 0.66
N VAL A 58 -14.55 4.70 1.25
CA VAL A 58 -14.03 6.03 0.91
C VAL A 58 -12.57 5.96 0.50
N GLY A 59 -12.21 6.78 -0.45
CA GLY A 59 -10.84 7.01 -0.93
C GLY A 59 -10.73 8.40 -1.55
N ALA A 60 -9.58 8.73 -2.04
CA ALA A 60 -9.36 9.98 -2.75
C ALA A 60 -8.52 9.76 -4.02
N LEU A 61 -8.80 10.58 -5.02
CA LEU A 61 -8.03 10.66 -6.25
C LEU A 61 -7.43 12.07 -6.35
N PHE A 62 -6.13 12.17 -6.25
CA PHE A 62 -5.42 13.39 -6.61
C PHE A 62 -5.32 13.50 -8.12
N LEU A 63 -5.67 14.66 -8.65
CA LEU A 63 -5.44 15.02 -10.05
C LEU A 63 -4.67 16.34 -10.09
N ARG A 64 -3.55 16.37 -10.80
CA ARG A 64 -2.80 17.59 -11.03
C ARG A 64 -3.68 18.62 -11.76
N LYS A 65 -3.53 19.89 -11.39
CA LYS A 65 -4.28 20.98 -12.02
C LYS A 65 -4.12 20.91 -13.56
N GLY A 66 -5.25 20.90 -14.26
CA GLY A 66 -5.30 20.81 -15.72
C GLY A 66 -5.27 19.37 -16.27
N TYR A 67 -4.89 18.37 -15.46
CA TYR A 67 -4.79 16.99 -15.94
C TYR A 67 -6.15 16.37 -16.31
N SER A 68 -7.23 16.78 -15.63
CA SER A 68 -8.59 16.31 -15.96
C SER A 68 -9.17 16.91 -17.26
N GLN A 69 -8.53 17.94 -17.82
CA GLN A 69 -8.99 18.55 -19.07
C GLN A 69 -8.79 17.56 -20.22
N GLY A 70 -9.88 17.22 -20.90
CA GLY A 70 -9.86 16.26 -22.00
C GLY A 70 -9.89 14.78 -21.59
N MET A 71 -9.96 14.45 -20.29
CA MET A 71 -10.19 13.08 -19.85
C MET A 71 -11.59 12.62 -20.26
N LYS A 72 -11.66 11.43 -20.84
CA LYS A 72 -12.94 10.72 -21.04
C LYS A 72 -13.28 10.03 -19.73
N LEU A 73 -14.18 10.62 -18.94
CA LEU A 73 -14.58 10.08 -17.67
C LEU A 73 -15.54 8.88 -17.86
N PRO A 74 -15.36 7.78 -17.12
CA PRO A 74 -16.16 6.57 -17.31
C PRO A 74 -17.59 6.71 -16.77
N LEU A 75 -17.85 7.72 -15.93
CA LEU A 75 -19.13 7.96 -15.29
C LEU A 75 -19.69 9.30 -15.77
N LEU A 76 -20.95 9.29 -16.21
CA LEU A 76 -21.71 10.48 -16.60
C LEU A 76 -22.78 10.78 -15.55
N GLY A 77 -23.03 12.06 -15.26
CA GLY A 77 -24.04 12.47 -14.29
C GLY A 77 -23.92 13.94 -13.90
N GLY A 78 -24.19 14.24 -12.64
CA GLY A 78 -24.10 15.60 -12.09
C GLY A 78 -22.68 16.15 -12.01
N GLY A 79 -22.58 17.44 -11.63
CA GLY A 79 -21.31 18.16 -11.57
C GLY A 79 -20.49 17.97 -10.29
N GLN A 80 -20.83 16.99 -9.45
CA GLN A 80 -20.11 16.71 -8.20
C GLN A 80 -18.64 16.38 -8.50
N GLU A 81 -17.75 16.67 -7.54
CA GLU A 81 -16.30 16.52 -7.71
C GLU A 81 -15.78 17.15 -9.01
N LYS A 82 -16.29 18.32 -9.34
CA LYS A 82 -15.97 19.06 -10.59
C LYS A 82 -16.27 18.24 -11.86
N GLY A 83 -17.29 17.40 -11.82
CA GLY A 83 -17.71 16.52 -12.92
C GLY A 83 -16.86 15.25 -13.06
N VAL A 84 -15.86 15.03 -12.23
CA VAL A 84 -15.00 13.84 -12.30
C VAL A 84 -15.70 12.60 -11.74
N ARG A 85 -16.48 12.77 -10.66
CA ARG A 85 -17.21 11.66 -10.02
C ARG A 85 -18.61 12.15 -9.65
N PRO A 86 -19.63 11.86 -10.46
CA PRO A 86 -21.02 12.25 -10.17
C PRO A 86 -21.61 11.47 -9.00
N GLY A 87 -22.70 11.99 -8.47
CA GLY A 87 -23.44 11.44 -7.33
C GLY A 87 -23.15 12.22 -6.05
N THR A 88 -24.13 12.23 -5.14
CA THR A 88 -24.05 12.93 -3.85
C THR A 88 -22.81 12.53 -3.07
N GLU A 89 -22.09 13.50 -2.58
CA GLU A 89 -20.87 13.31 -1.80
C GLU A 89 -21.18 12.71 -0.44
N ASN A 90 -20.43 11.70 -0.04
CA ASN A 90 -20.52 11.14 1.30
C ASN A 90 -19.66 11.95 2.27
N ILE A 91 -20.20 13.08 2.72
CA ILE A 91 -19.50 14.04 3.58
C ILE A 91 -18.99 13.38 4.87
N ALA A 92 -19.80 12.53 5.49
CA ALA A 92 -19.41 11.85 6.74
C ALA A 92 -18.14 10.99 6.54
N TYR A 93 -18.07 10.27 5.43
CA TYR A 93 -16.91 9.45 5.13
C TYR A 93 -15.69 10.28 4.69
N ALA A 94 -15.92 11.37 4.00
CA ALA A 94 -14.84 12.31 3.63
C ALA A 94 -14.21 12.93 4.89
N VAL A 95 -15.02 13.36 5.86
CA VAL A 95 -14.55 13.85 7.17
C VAL A 95 -13.79 12.75 7.92
N GLY A 96 -14.31 11.52 7.93
CA GLY A 96 -13.62 10.38 8.53
C GLY A 96 -12.28 10.08 7.89
N LEU A 97 -12.17 10.18 6.55
CA LEU A 97 -10.90 10.06 5.83
C LEU A 97 -9.91 11.16 6.23
N ALA A 98 -10.37 12.41 6.30
CA ALA A 98 -9.52 13.54 6.69
C ALA A 98 -9.00 13.39 8.13
N ALA A 99 -9.86 13.02 9.08
CA ALA A 99 -9.49 12.78 10.47
C ALA A 99 -8.44 11.66 10.59
N ALA A 100 -8.64 10.54 9.90
CA ALA A 100 -7.68 9.44 9.88
C ALA A 100 -6.33 9.89 9.29
N ALA A 101 -6.33 10.64 8.18
CA ALA A 101 -5.12 11.15 7.55
C ALA A 101 -4.35 12.10 8.49
N GLN A 102 -5.04 13.00 9.19
CA GLN A 102 -4.43 13.90 10.18
C GLN A 102 -3.77 13.12 11.32
N GLN A 103 -4.47 12.12 11.86
CA GLN A 103 -3.95 11.29 12.95
C GLN A 103 -2.72 10.47 12.50
N MET A 104 -2.78 9.87 11.31
CA MET A 104 -1.67 9.13 10.73
C MET A 104 -0.45 10.03 10.48
N GLN A 105 -0.66 11.25 10.01
CA GLN A 105 0.40 12.22 9.77
C GLN A 105 1.06 12.67 11.07
N ALA A 106 0.27 12.99 12.10
CA ALA A 106 0.80 13.43 13.40
C ALA A 106 1.69 12.37 14.05
N GLY A 107 1.34 11.08 13.94
CA GLY A 107 2.11 9.96 14.51
C GLY A 107 3.13 9.33 13.56
N PHE A 108 3.38 9.91 12.38
CA PHE A 108 4.14 9.25 11.31
C PHE A 108 5.54 8.82 11.75
N ALA A 109 6.36 9.74 12.24
CA ALA A 109 7.75 9.48 12.62
C ALA A 109 7.86 8.43 13.75
N GLN A 110 7.09 8.63 14.83
CA GLN A 110 7.09 7.72 15.98
C GLN A 110 6.63 6.30 15.59
N ARG A 111 5.58 6.19 14.78
CA ARG A 111 5.08 4.91 14.29
C ARG A 111 6.11 4.21 13.41
N THR A 112 6.73 4.92 12.48
CA THR A 112 7.76 4.36 11.59
C THR A 112 8.96 3.84 12.37
N GLU A 113 9.45 4.60 13.34
CA GLU A 113 10.56 4.18 14.21
C GLU A 113 10.20 2.94 15.03
N HIS A 114 9.01 2.94 15.64
CA HIS A 114 8.52 1.81 16.43
C HIS A 114 8.40 0.54 15.58
N LEU A 115 7.77 0.62 14.40
CA LEU A 115 7.62 -0.53 13.50
C LEU A 115 8.97 -1.01 12.96
N ALA A 116 9.90 -0.11 12.68
CA ALA A 116 11.25 -0.49 12.28
C ALA A 116 11.99 -1.26 13.38
N ALA A 117 11.84 -0.86 14.65
CA ALA A 117 12.43 -1.56 15.77
C ALA A 117 11.82 -2.97 15.94
N LEU A 118 10.49 -3.10 15.83
CA LEU A 118 9.81 -4.39 15.89
C LEU A 118 10.20 -5.30 14.73
N ASN A 119 10.27 -4.77 13.51
CA ASN A 119 10.66 -5.52 12.32
C ASN A 119 12.09 -6.06 12.45
N ARG A 120 13.03 -5.23 12.89
CA ARG A 120 14.42 -5.68 13.14
C ARG A 120 14.46 -6.80 14.18
N ARG A 121 13.75 -6.68 15.30
CA ARG A 121 13.70 -7.71 16.33
C ARG A 121 13.09 -9.01 15.80
N LEU A 122 12.03 -8.92 15.01
CA LEU A 122 11.38 -10.07 14.40
C LEU A 122 12.31 -10.77 13.40
N ARG A 123 12.98 -10.01 12.52
CA ARG A 123 13.99 -10.56 11.57
C ARG A 123 15.09 -11.31 12.30
N GLN A 124 15.66 -10.72 13.34
CA GLN A 124 16.72 -11.36 14.13
C GLN A 124 16.26 -12.67 14.78
N GLY A 125 15.06 -12.68 15.37
CA GLY A 125 14.50 -13.89 15.96
C GLY A 125 14.21 -14.99 14.93
N LEU A 126 13.66 -14.63 13.78
CA LEU A 126 13.32 -15.56 12.71
C LEU A 126 14.56 -16.12 12.00
N ALA A 127 15.60 -15.31 11.81
CA ALA A 127 16.85 -15.76 11.17
C ALA A 127 17.57 -16.85 11.99
N ALA A 128 17.31 -16.95 13.27
CA ALA A 128 17.85 -17.99 14.14
C ALA A 128 17.10 -19.34 14.04
N ILE A 129 15.95 -19.40 13.35
CA ILE A 129 15.13 -20.60 13.22
C ILE A 129 15.50 -21.34 11.92
N PRO A 130 16.00 -22.60 12.02
CA PRO A 130 16.29 -23.39 10.82
C PRO A 130 15.04 -23.57 9.94
N GLY A 131 15.20 -23.49 8.62
CA GLY A 131 14.13 -23.67 7.64
C GLY A 131 13.31 -22.40 7.36
N ILE A 132 13.56 -21.28 8.05
CA ILE A 132 12.95 -19.99 7.74
C ILE A 132 13.80 -19.22 6.72
N THR A 133 13.17 -18.75 5.68
CA THR A 133 13.76 -17.83 4.70
C THR A 133 12.99 -16.51 4.72
N ILE A 134 13.68 -15.39 4.95
CA ILE A 134 13.08 -14.06 4.90
C ILE A 134 13.13 -13.57 3.45
N ASN A 135 11.96 -13.36 2.84
CA ASN A 135 11.82 -12.94 1.44
C ASN A 135 11.78 -11.40 1.30
N SER A 136 11.43 -10.68 2.37
CA SER A 136 11.45 -9.22 2.37
C SER A 136 12.88 -8.70 2.35
N PRO A 137 13.25 -7.83 1.40
CA PRO A 137 14.57 -7.22 1.38
C PRO A 137 14.77 -6.29 2.61
N ASP A 138 16.01 -5.89 2.86
CA ASP A 138 16.34 -5.08 4.04
C ASP A 138 15.79 -3.65 3.96
N ASP A 139 15.58 -3.14 2.75
CA ASP A 139 14.98 -1.84 2.46
C ASP A 139 13.45 -1.89 2.31
N ALA A 140 12.81 -3.03 2.63
CA ALA A 140 11.36 -3.13 2.64
C ALA A 140 10.72 -2.21 3.68
N VAL A 141 9.46 -1.81 3.45
CA VAL A 141 8.68 -1.08 4.46
C VAL A 141 8.55 -1.90 5.73
N SER A 142 8.68 -1.26 6.87
CA SER A 142 8.73 -1.93 8.17
C SER A 142 7.42 -2.61 8.58
N GLU A 143 6.32 -2.23 7.94
CA GLU A 143 4.99 -2.80 8.18
C GLU A 143 4.81 -4.21 7.59
N VAL A 144 5.70 -4.64 6.71
CA VAL A 144 5.58 -5.93 6.02
C VAL A 144 6.84 -6.75 6.20
N LEU A 145 6.67 -7.98 6.66
CA LEU A 145 7.72 -8.99 6.65
C LEU A 145 7.15 -10.26 6.02
N ASN A 146 7.72 -10.63 4.88
CA ASN A 146 7.38 -11.87 4.18
C ASN A 146 8.46 -12.92 4.45
N LEU A 147 8.02 -14.11 4.78
CA LEU A 147 8.91 -15.25 4.99
C LEU A 147 8.34 -16.52 4.36
N SER A 148 9.21 -17.45 4.06
CA SER A 148 8.87 -18.82 3.67
C SER A 148 9.38 -19.80 4.73
N GLU A 149 8.61 -20.86 4.93
CA GLU A 149 8.96 -22.03 5.71
C GLU A 149 8.65 -23.27 4.83
N ASN A 150 9.61 -24.19 4.71
CA ASN A 150 9.56 -25.22 3.68
C ASN A 150 8.95 -26.54 4.14
N CYS A 151 8.72 -26.73 5.45
CA CYS A 151 8.28 -28.00 6.02
C CYS A 151 6.78 -28.05 6.32
N ILE A 152 6.10 -26.90 6.48
CA ILE A 152 4.73 -26.81 6.95
C ILE A 152 3.87 -26.05 5.93
N ARG A 153 2.70 -26.60 5.61
CA ARG A 153 1.74 -25.87 4.77
C ARG A 153 1.33 -24.55 5.42
N SER A 154 1.32 -23.47 4.69
CA SER A 154 0.99 -22.12 5.20
C SER A 154 -0.35 -22.07 5.94
N GLN A 155 -1.37 -22.80 5.48
CA GLN A 155 -2.67 -22.86 6.17
C GLN A 155 -2.56 -23.53 7.56
N THR A 156 -1.75 -24.59 7.68
CA THR A 156 -1.50 -25.25 8.97
C THR A 156 -0.80 -24.31 9.93
N MET A 157 0.22 -23.61 9.47
CA MET A 157 0.94 -22.60 10.26
C MET A 157 0.01 -21.47 10.70
N LEU A 158 -0.81 -20.95 9.81
CA LEU A 158 -1.83 -19.93 10.13
C LEU A 158 -2.74 -20.37 11.27
N ASN A 159 -3.31 -21.57 11.17
CA ASN A 159 -4.23 -22.08 12.19
C ASN A 159 -3.52 -22.30 13.53
N TYR A 160 -2.31 -22.82 13.51
CA TYR A 160 -1.50 -23.03 14.71
C TYR A 160 -1.14 -21.73 15.42
N LEU A 161 -0.73 -20.71 14.67
CA LEU A 161 -0.40 -19.40 15.21
C LEU A 161 -1.64 -18.66 15.73
N ALA A 162 -2.77 -18.75 15.00
CA ALA A 162 -4.02 -18.13 15.42
C ALA A 162 -4.53 -18.65 16.77
N GLN A 163 -4.37 -19.97 17.07
CA GLN A 163 -4.68 -20.54 18.38
C GLN A 163 -3.83 -19.96 19.52
N ARG A 164 -2.69 -19.34 19.19
CA ARG A 164 -1.78 -18.66 20.11
C ARG A 164 -1.87 -17.14 20.04
N GLN A 165 -2.96 -16.64 19.44
CA GLN A 165 -3.22 -15.20 19.24
C GLN A 165 -2.14 -14.48 18.42
N VAL A 166 -1.41 -15.22 17.56
CA VAL A 166 -0.48 -14.65 16.58
C VAL A 166 -1.14 -14.70 15.20
N TYR A 167 -1.49 -13.54 14.68
CA TYR A 167 -2.23 -13.42 13.43
C TYR A 167 -1.31 -13.04 12.29
N VAL A 168 -1.20 -13.93 11.31
CA VAL A 168 -0.42 -13.76 10.09
C VAL A 168 -1.29 -14.06 8.87
N SER A 169 -0.82 -13.80 7.67
CA SER A 169 -1.54 -14.11 6.44
C SER A 169 -0.68 -14.94 5.49
N SER A 170 -1.30 -15.86 4.77
CA SER A 170 -0.68 -16.58 3.66
C SER A 170 -1.16 -15.97 2.34
N GLY A 171 -0.34 -15.17 1.71
CA GLY A 171 -0.69 -14.50 0.45
C GLY A 171 -1.42 -13.17 0.59
N SER A 172 -1.91 -12.64 -0.53
CA SER A 172 -2.67 -11.39 -0.56
C SER A 172 -4.16 -11.64 -0.22
N ALA A 173 -4.84 -10.59 0.22
CA ALA A 173 -6.29 -10.66 0.52
C ALA A 173 -7.15 -11.10 -0.68
N CYS A 174 -6.64 -10.94 -1.90
CA CYS A 174 -7.35 -11.24 -3.15
C CYS A 174 -7.07 -12.64 -3.70
N SER A 175 -6.07 -13.38 -3.19
CA SER A 175 -5.65 -14.69 -3.72
C SER A 175 -5.57 -15.75 -2.62
N LYS A 176 -6.72 -16.04 -1.99
CA LYS A 176 -6.79 -17.07 -0.94
C LYS A 176 -6.54 -18.46 -1.53
N GLY A 177 -5.50 -19.14 -1.02
CA GLY A 177 -5.23 -20.55 -1.33
C GLY A 177 -4.43 -20.82 -2.60
N GLU A 178 -4.06 -19.81 -3.36
CA GLU A 178 -3.21 -19.95 -4.53
C GLU A 178 -1.74 -19.65 -4.20
N ALA A 179 -0.83 -20.34 -4.89
CA ALA A 179 0.59 -20.01 -4.82
C ALA A 179 0.81 -18.58 -5.34
N SER A 180 1.66 -17.80 -4.67
CA SER A 180 1.96 -16.45 -5.10
C SER A 180 2.75 -16.47 -6.40
N HIS A 181 2.11 -16.11 -7.52
CA HIS A 181 2.80 -15.98 -8.82
C HIS A 181 4.02 -15.04 -8.73
N THR A 182 3.96 -14.02 -7.88
CA THR A 182 5.09 -13.11 -7.64
C THR A 182 6.26 -13.83 -6.98
N LEU A 183 6.04 -14.59 -5.91
CA LEU A 183 7.10 -15.35 -5.24
C LEU A 183 7.66 -16.43 -6.17
N THR A 184 6.78 -17.14 -6.89
CA THR A 184 7.18 -18.15 -7.89
C THR A 184 8.06 -17.53 -8.98
N ALA A 185 7.70 -16.38 -9.53
CA ALA A 185 8.49 -15.66 -10.53
C ALA A 185 9.85 -15.17 -10.00
N MET A 186 9.98 -15.05 -8.69
CA MET A 186 11.22 -14.65 -8.01
C MET A 186 12.05 -15.84 -7.53
N GLY A 187 11.59 -17.07 -7.78
CA GLY A 187 12.28 -18.29 -7.34
C GLY A 187 12.17 -18.58 -5.84
N CYS A 188 11.11 -18.07 -5.19
CA CYS A 188 10.86 -18.27 -3.75
C CYS A 188 9.79 -19.34 -3.54
#